data_9c7c25e2d1144c029555576decdd4df4
#
_entry.id   9c7c25e2d1144c029555576decdd4df4
#
_cell.length_a   1.000
_cell.length_b   1.000
_cell.length_c   1.000
_cell.angle_alpha   90.00
_cell.angle_beta   90.00
_cell.angle_gamma   90.00
#
_symmetry.space_group_name_H-M   'P 1'
#
loop_
_entity.id
_entity.type
_entity.pdbx_description
1 polymer ?
#
loop_
_entity_poly.entity_id
_entity_poly.type
_entity_poly.pdbx_seq_one_letter_code
_entity_poly.pdbx_strand_id
1 'polypeptide(L)'
;MSEEILTSAEIDDIIGALAAPEAPAPARPRRQGEARPYDFRTADRFPKEQIRTLNIIFEAFAQLFSTRMAAAARGGVECELIGVTEVPFGAYVASLEHPMAVAVFKAPPMAGSQLAALSPEASYMFINRLLGGTSPVRTLTKQFTEIELALIRRILQDIAHTYEAAWEKVIRLAYQHERLETSPQFVQIAQTGDSVAAVGLDVRIGGESGKMSFCLPHSSVEPIAKHLNTRMWYAAATVAESSPERSERIRARLYRTPIPLSASFNETEASVGDILTLRAGDVIRLGHKLGEPVRVSVAHIPKFRASLGERGSRRALRLTEILKSENPDPDKENRK
;
A
#
# COMPACT_ATOMS: atom_id res chain seq x y z
N MET A 1 -65.00 22.36 -18.70
CA MET A 1 -63.60 22.41 -18.28
C MET A 1 -63.12 23.81 -18.50
N SER A 2 -63.09 24.58 -17.43
CA SER A 2 -62.73 26.01 -17.47
C SER A 2 -61.25 26.14 -17.32
N GLU A 3 -60.55 26.65 -18.33
CA GLU A 3 -59.15 27.05 -18.24
C GLU A 3 -59.09 28.28 -17.33
N GLU A 4 -58.55 28.14 -16.14
CA GLU A 4 -58.17 29.29 -15.29
C GLU A 4 -56.95 29.96 -15.92
N ILE A 5 -57.17 31.05 -16.63
CA ILE A 5 -56.10 31.90 -17.12
C ILE A 5 -55.65 32.79 -15.95
N LEU A 6 -54.39 32.61 -15.54
CA LEU A 6 -53.76 33.44 -14.50
C LEU A 6 -53.87 34.91 -14.82
N THR A 7 -54.31 35.73 -13.85
CA THR A 7 -54.42 37.17 -13.99
C THR A 7 -53.06 37.85 -14.05
N SER A 8 -52.96 39.01 -14.71
CA SER A 8 -51.70 39.75 -14.85
C SER A 8 -51.03 40.09 -13.50
N ALA A 9 -51.83 40.26 -12.45
CA ALA A 9 -51.30 40.48 -11.09
C ALA A 9 -50.59 39.21 -10.45
N GLU A 10 -51.11 38.03 -10.75
CA GLU A 10 -50.51 36.78 -10.29
C GLU A 10 -49.20 36.47 -11.03
N ILE A 11 -49.10 36.89 -12.29
CA ILE A 11 -47.87 36.77 -13.09
C ILE A 11 -46.79 37.73 -12.57
N ASP A 12 -47.16 38.97 -12.22
CA ASP A 12 -46.25 39.97 -11.66
C ASP A 12 -45.73 39.56 -10.24
N ASP A 13 -46.58 38.94 -9.42
CA ASP A 13 -46.18 38.40 -8.12
C ASP A 13 -45.19 37.23 -8.26
N ILE A 14 -45.39 36.34 -9.23
CA ILE A 14 -44.45 35.22 -9.51
C ILE A 14 -43.12 35.75 -10.05
N ILE A 15 -43.14 36.75 -10.92
CA ILE A 15 -41.93 37.39 -11.45
C ILE A 15 -41.18 38.15 -10.33
N GLY A 16 -41.90 38.82 -9.42
CA GLY A 16 -41.32 39.49 -8.25
C GLY A 16 -40.67 38.54 -7.28
N ALA A 17 -41.24 37.34 -7.06
CA ALA A 17 -40.67 36.32 -6.21
C ALA A 17 -39.42 35.65 -6.81
N LEU A 18 -39.34 35.57 -8.16
CA LEU A 18 -38.18 35.03 -8.87
C LEU A 18 -37.04 36.04 -9.06
N ALA A 19 -37.34 37.36 -9.01
CA ALA A 19 -36.36 38.44 -9.17
C ALA A 19 -35.78 38.97 -7.85
N ALA A 20 -36.25 38.49 -6.69
CA ALA A 20 -35.64 38.84 -5.42
C ALA A 20 -34.25 38.17 -5.34
N PRO A 21 -33.17 38.94 -5.16
CA PRO A 21 -31.84 38.31 -4.94
C PRO A 21 -31.93 37.46 -3.69
N GLU A 22 -31.65 36.17 -3.84
CA GLU A 22 -31.53 35.23 -2.74
C GLU A 22 -30.64 35.86 -1.66
N ALA A 23 -31.24 36.26 -0.55
CA ALA A 23 -30.44 36.63 0.63
C ALA A 23 -29.56 35.43 0.97
N PRO A 24 -28.23 35.62 1.20
CA PRO A 24 -27.36 34.53 1.52
C PRO A 24 -27.95 33.80 2.72
N ALA A 25 -28.29 32.54 2.55
CA ALA A 25 -28.77 31.67 3.63
C ALA A 25 -27.87 31.88 4.85
N PRO A 26 -28.43 32.04 6.04
CA PRO A 26 -27.60 32.21 7.25
C PRO A 26 -26.63 31.03 7.30
N ALA A 27 -25.33 31.33 7.20
CA ALA A 27 -24.28 30.34 7.29
C ALA A 27 -24.58 29.53 8.56
N ARG A 28 -24.96 28.26 8.37
CA ARG A 28 -25.05 27.31 9.50
C ARG A 28 -23.75 27.47 10.27
N PRO A 29 -23.77 27.77 11.58
CA PRO A 29 -22.53 27.86 12.34
C PRO A 29 -21.78 26.56 12.08
N ARG A 30 -20.63 26.67 11.39
CA ARG A 30 -19.66 25.58 11.34
C ARG A 30 -19.45 25.24 12.80
N ARG A 31 -19.91 24.07 13.23
CA ARG A 31 -19.54 23.51 14.53
C ARG A 31 -18.01 23.53 14.48
N GLN A 32 -17.42 24.50 15.15
CA GLN A 32 -16.03 24.49 15.48
C GLN A 32 -15.83 23.16 16.15
N GLY A 33 -15.14 22.24 15.47
CA GLY A 33 -14.82 20.96 16.04
C GLY A 33 -14.14 21.28 17.38
N GLU A 34 -14.69 20.78 18.45
CA GLU A 34 -14.06 20.86 19.76
C GLU A 34 -12.61 20.42 19.53
N ALA A 35 -11.69 21.35 19.79
CA ALA A 35 -10.26 21.05 19.71
C ALA A 35 -10.00 19.95 20.73
N ARG A 36 -9.88 18.71 20.27
CA ARG A 36 -9.49 17.61 21.14
C ARG A 36 -8.06 17.90 21.58
N PRO A 37 -7.78 17.87 22.90
CA PRO A 37 -6.41 18.03 23.37
C PRO A 37 -5.53 16.98 22.68
N TYR A 38 -4.56 17.44 21.89
CA TYR A 38 -3.62 16.55 21.22
C TYR A 38 -2.58 16.12 22.26
N ASP A 39 -2.57 14.84 22.59
CA ASP A 39 -1.57 14.27 23.48
C ASP A 39 -0.26 14.03 22.72
N PHE A 40 0.69 14.94 22.87
CA PHE A 40 2.03 14.82 22.27
C PHE A 40 2.83 13.61 22.78
N ARG A 41 2.36 12.91 23.79
CA ARG A 41 2.99 11.67 24.29
C ARG A 41 2.64 10.45 23.45
N THR A 42 1.50 10.47 22.79
CA THR A 42 1.08 9.49 21.77
C THR A 42 1.22 10.14 20.40
N ALA A 43 2.46 10.28 19.92
CA ALA A 43 2.69 10.71 18.56
C ALA A 43 2.13 9.65 17.58
N ASP A 44 1.29 10.08 16.63
CA ASP A 44 0.83 9.23 15.53
C ASP A 44 2.05 8.57 14.89
N ARG A 45 2.20 7.26 15.09
CA ARG A 45 3.34 6.51 14.57
C ARG A 45 3.10 6.04 13.14
N PHE A 46 1.82 5.91 12.74
CA PHE A 46 1.46 5.56 11.39
C PHE A 46 1.29 6.81 10.50
N PRO A 47 2.15 7.02 9.49
CA PRO A 47 1.92 8.05 8.49
C PRO A 47 0.56 7.88 7.81
N LYS A 48 -0.11 8.97 7.46
CA LYS A 48 -1.42 8.95 6.78
C LYS A 48 -1.42 8.11 5.50
N GLU A 49 -0.28 8.07 4.80
CA GLU A 49 -0.12 7.24 3.59
C GLU A 49 -0.16 5.74 3.91
N GLN A 50 0.41 5.31 5.04
CA GLN A 50 0.34 3.91 5.48
C GLN A 50 -1.08 3.52 5.85
N ILE A 51 -1.79 4.35 6.63
CA ILE A 51 -3.20 4.12 6.96
C ILE A 51 -4.05 4.03 5.69
N ARG A 52 -3.80 4.90 4.70
CA ARG A 52 -4.50 4.84 3.41
C ARG A 52 -4.22 3.53 2.66
N THR A 53 -2.97 3.09 2.63
CA THR A 53 -2.59 1.82 2.00
C THR A 53 -3.22 0.63 2.72
N LEU A 54 -3.23 0.63 4.06
CA LEU A 54 -3.91 -0.40 4.84
C LEU A 54 -5.42 -0.44 4.54
N ASN A 55 -6.10 0.71 4.41
CA ASN A 55 -7.50 0.74 3.99
C ASN A 55 -7.70 0.02 2.65
N ILE A 56 -6.88 0.30 1.64
CA ILE A 56 -6.97 -0.34 0.32
C ILE A 56 -6.74 -1.86 0.41
N ILE A 57 -5.76 -2.30 1.22
CA ILE A 57 -5.49 -3.73 1.42
C ILE A 57 -6.68 -4.42 2.08
N PHE A 58 -7.27 -3.81 3.11
CA PHE A 58 -8.40 -4.40 3.82
C PHE A 58 -9.73 -4.26 3.08
N GLU A 59 -9.90 -3.30 2.17
CA GLU A 59 -10.99 -3.31 1.18
C GLU A 59 -10.86 -4.50 0.24
N ALA A 60 -9.65 -4.78 -0.27
CA ALA A 60 -9.40 -5.97 -1.08
C ALA A 60 -9.62 -7.26 -0.28
N PHE A 61 -9.19 -7.30 0.98
CA PHE A 61 -9.47 -8.40 1.89
C PHE A 61 -10.97 -8.65 2.03
N ALA A 62 -11.76 -7.60 2.27
CA ALA A 62 -13.21 -7.71 2.46
C ALA A 62 -13.91 -8.32 1.22
N GLN A 63 -13.52 -7.89 0.02
CA GLN A 63 -14.05 -8.42 -1.24
C GLN A 63 -13.66 -9.89 -1.46
N LEU A 64 -12.39 -10.24 -1.25
CA LEU A 64 -11.89 -11.61 -1.37
C LEU A 64 -12.54 -12.54 -0.34
N PHE A 65 -12.69 -12.05 0.90
CA PHE A 65 -13.31 -12.79 1.98
C PHE A 65 -14.79 -13.06 1.70
N SER A 66 -15.54 -12.06 1.24
CA SER A 66 -16.93 -12.21 0.82
C SER A 66 -17.08 -13.31 -0.24
N THR A 67 -16.24 -13.27 -1.27
CA THR A 67 -16.27 -14.26 -2.37
C THR A 67 -15.93 -15.67 -1.87
N ARG A 68 -14.89 -15.80 -1.05
CA ARG A 68 -14.43 -17.07 -0.50
C ARG A 68 -15.46 -17.68 0.44
N MET A 69 -16.00 -16.86 1.34
CA MET A 69 -16.96 -17.33 2.34
C MET A 69 -18.33 -17.60 1.74
N ALA A 70 -18.75 -16.90 0.68
CA ALA A 70 -20.00 -17.21 -0.03
C ALA A 70 -20.00 -18.65 -0.58
N ALA A 71 -18.85 -19.13 -1.08
CA ALA A 71 -18.70 -20.51 -1.53
C ALA A 71 -18.77 -21.52 -0.36
N ALA A 72 -18.16 -21.21 0.79
CA ALA A 72 -18.14 -22.07 1.97
C ALA A 72 -19.49 -22.09 2.71
N ALA A 73 -20.14 -20.94 2.84
CA ALA A 73 -21.40 -20.77 3.55
C ALA A 73 -22.66 -21.11 2.72
N ARG A 74 -22.48 -21.48 1.45
CA ARG A 74 -23.58 -21.75 0.48
C ARG A 74 -24.64 -20.66 0.45
N GLY A 75 -24.21 -19.40 0.59
CA GLY A 75 -25.10 -18.24 0.63
C GLY A 75 -24.34 -16.93 0.49
N GLY A 76 -25.06 -15.81 0.31
CA GLY A 76 -24.45 -14.50 0.25
C GLY A 76 -23.76 -14.15 1.56
N VAL A 77 -22.47 -13.84 1.50
CA VAL A 77 -21.68 -13.29 2.58
C VAL A 77 -21.18 -11.93 2.09
N GLU A 78 -21.52 -10.89 2.83
CA GLU A 78 -21.06 -9.54 2.58
C GLU A 78 -20.07 -9.18 3.69
N CYS A 79 -18.90 -8.68 3.30
CA CYS A 79 -17.91 -8.14 4.23
C CYS A 79 -17.54 -6.74 3.75
N GLU A 80 -17.64 -5.77 4.63
CA GLU A 80 -17.36 -4.37 4.33
C GLU A 80 -16.34 -3.82 5.32
N LEU A 81 -15.38 -3.05 4.83
CA LEU A 81 -14.43 -2.34 5.65
C LEU A 81 -15.11 -1.13 6.31
N ILE A 82 -15.11 -1.06 7.64
CA ILE A 82 -15.54 0.12 8.39
C ILE A 82 -14.44 1.18 8.34
N GLY A 83 -13.18 0.78 8.50
CA GLY A 83 -12.02 1.64 8.40
C GLY A 83 -10.82 1.13 9.19
N VAL A 84 -9.70 1.82 8.98
CA VAL A 84 -8.45 1.61 9.71
C VAL A 84 -8.17 2.84 10.56
N THR A 85 -8.04 2.65 11.86
CA THR A 85 -7.77 3.74 12.83
C THR A 85 -6.54 3.42 13.66
N GLU A 86 -5.76 4.44 13.96
CA GLU A 86 -4.66 4.31 14.92
C GLU A 86 -5.17 4.51 16.33
N VAL A 87 -4.89 3.55 17.21
CA VAL A 87 -5.26 3.59 18.62
C VAL A 87 -4.16 2.95 19.48
N PRO A 88 -4.08 3.27 20.78
CA PRO A 88 -3.25 2.51 21.71
C PRO A 88 -3.74 1.05 21.83
N PHE A 89 -2.82 0.08 21.96
CA PHE A 89 -3.16 -1.34 22.08
C PHE A 89 -4.13 -1.63 23.23
N GLY A 90 -3.94 -0.98 24.39
CA GLY A 90 -4.86 -1.13 25.52
C GLY A 90 -6.30 -0.66 25.22
N ALA A 91 -6.43 0.43 24.43
CA ALA A 91 -7.75 0.91 23.99
C ALA A 91 -8.41 -0.06 23.01
N TYR A 92 -7.62 -0.66 22.08
CA TYR A 92 -8.11 -1.69 21.19
C TYR A 92 -8.62 -2.90 21.96
N VAL A 93 -7.83 -3.46 22.89
CA VAL A 93 -8.24 -4.63 23.69
C VAL A 93 -9.49 -4.32 24.54
N ALA A 94 -9.57 -3.12 25.10
CA ALA A 94 -10.75 -2.69 25.88
C ALA A 94 -12.02 -2.53 25.02
N SER A 95 -11.88 -2.34 23.70
CA SER A 95 -13.02 -2.25 22.76
C SER A 95 -13.55 -3.61 22.33
N LEU A 96 -12.83 -4.70 22.61
CA LEU A 96 -13.24 -6.06 22.25
C LEU A 96 -14.24 -6.61 23.27
N GLU A 97 -15.27 -7.25 22.76
CA GLU A 97 -16.30 -7.90 23.57
C GLU A 97 -15.78 -9.22 24.18
N HIS A 98 -16.45 -9.72 25.20
CA HIS A 98 -16.12 -11.01 25.80
C HIS A 98 -17.39 -11.87 25.92
N PRO A 99 -17.34 -13.15 25.50
CA PRO A 99 -16.23 -13.89 24.88
C PRO A 99 -16.04 -13.55 23.41
N MET A 100 -14.82 -13.62 22.90
CA MET A 100 -14.47 -13.32 21.52
C MET A 100 -13.46 -14.32 20.99
N ALA A 101 -13.54 -14.72 19.74
CA ALA A 101 -12.52 -15.58 19.14
C ALA A 101 -11.36 -14.71 18.60
N VAL A 102 -10.23 -14.76 19.28
CA VAL A 102 -9.03 -13.98 18.94
C VAL A 102 -7.91 -14.90 18.47
N ALA A 103 -7.57 -14.86 17.20
CA ALA A 103 -6.42 -15.54 16.67
C ALA A 103 -5.18 -14.65 16.76
N VAL A 104 -4.15 -15.17 17.39
CA VAL A 104 -2.80 -14.60 17.37
C VAL A 104 -2.01 -15.28 16.28
N PHE A 105 -1.37 -14.49 15.42
CA PHE A 105 -0.62 -15.02 14.28
C PHE A 105 0.60 -14.17 13.94
N LYS A 106 1.57 -14.75 13.26
CA LYS A 106 2.68 -14.06 12.60
C LYS A 106 2.48 -14.05 11.11
N ALA A 107 3.05 -13.05 10.45
CA ALA A 107 3.00 -12.92 9.00
C ALA A 107 4.34 -12.40 8.45
N PRO A 108 5.43 -13.20 8.49
CA PRO A 108 6.71 -12.78 7.90
C PRO A 108 6.54 -12.30 6.45
N PRO A 109 7.26 -11.23 6.05
CA PRO A 109 8.37 -10.53 6.71
C PRO A 109 7.97 -9.46 7.73
N MET A 110 6.69 -9.32 8.10
CA MET A 110 6.29 -8.49 9.23
C MET A 110 6.91 -9.03 10.53
N ALA A 111 7.27 -8.13 11.45
CA ALA A 111 7.82 -8.52 12.74
C ALA A 111 6.72 -8.79 13.78
N GLY A 112 7.02 -9.60 14.78
CA GLY A 112 6.12 -9.84 15.91
C GLY A 112 4.81 -10.52 15.53
N SER A 113 3.84 -10.45 16.45
CA SER A 113 2.52 -11.07 16.32
C SER A 113 1.45 -10.03 16.04
N GLN A 114 0.38 -10.46 15.36
CA GLN A 114 -0.80 -9.69 14.99
C GLN A 114 -2.05 -10.41 15.49
N LEU A 115 -3.19 -9.74 15.47
CA LEU A 115 -4.47 -10.32 15.86
C LEU A 115 -5.49 -10.27 14.74
N ALA A 116 -6.32 -11.31 14.69
CA ALA A 116 -7.60 -11.31 13.99
C ALA A 116 -8.67 -11.73 15.01
N ALA A 117 -9.68 -10.92 15.19
CA ALA A 117 -10.72 -11.14 16.18
C ALA A 117 -12.09 -11.19 15.53
N LEU A 118 -12.90 -12.18 15.94
CA LEU A 118 -14.29 -12.39 15.49
C LEU A 118 -15.21 -12.18 16.67
N SER A 119 -16.21 -11.32 16.51
CA SER A 119 -17.23 -11.14 17.53
C SER A 119 -18.02 -12.44 17.75
N PRO A 120 -18.70 -12.59 18.89
CA PRO A 120 -19.54 -13.74 19.14
C PRO A 120 -20.59 -13.95 18.05
N GLU A 121 -21.23 -12.86 17.60
CA GLU A 121 -22.22 -12.89 16.52
C GLU A 121 -21.63 -13.44 15.24
N ALA A 122 -20.49 -12.89 14.79
CA ALA A 122 -19.80 -13.37 13.59
C ALA A 122 -19.40 -14.83 13.72
N SER A 123 -18.89 -15.23 14.89
CA SER A 123 -18.48 -16.60 15.16
C SER A 123 -19.66 -17.56 15.03
N TYR A 124 -20.78 -17.27 15.70
CA TYR A 124 -21.97 -18.15 15.65
C TYR A 124 -22.66 -18.12 14.29
N MET A 125 -22.69 -16.99 13.57
CA MET A 125 -23.17 -16.92 12.19
C MET A 125 -22.41 -17.90 11.30
N PHE A 126 -21.08 -17.86 11.35
CA PHE A 126 -20.24 -18.75 10.54
C PHE A 126 -20.40 -20.22 10.95
N ILE A 127 -20.41 -20.53 12.24
CA ILE A 127 -20.65 -21.89 12.75
C ILE A 127 -21.97 -22.42 12.21
N ASN A 128 -23.05 -21.65 12.32
CA ASN A 128 -24.36 -22.04 11.84
C ASN A 128 -24.36 -22.34 10.35
N ARG A 129 -23.75 -21.50 9.55
CA ARG A 129 -23.66 -21.70 8.09
C ARG A 129 -22.83 -22.91 7.70
N LEU A 130 -21.70 -23.14 8.38
CA LEU A 130 -20.88 -24.32 8.16
C LEU A 130 -21.62 -25.62 8.49
N LEU A 131 -22.51 -25.60 9.46
CA LEU A 131 -23.37 -26.72 9.82
C LEU A 131 -24.62 -26.86 8.93
N GLY A 132 -24.81 -25.95 7.98
CA GLY A 132 -25.96 -25.98 7.04
C GLY A 132 -27.22 -25.30 7.56
N GLY A 133 -27.15 -24.58 8.69
CA GLY A 133 -28.27 -23.81 9.21
C GLY A 133 -28.58 -22.57 8.38
N THR A 134 -29.85 -22.24 8.24
CA THR A 134 -30.33 -21.05 7.50
C THR A 134 -31.07 -20.05 8.39
N SER A 135 -31.45 -20.46 9.59
CA SER A 135 -32.19 -19.63 10.54
C SER A 135 -31.25 -18.68 11.30
N PRO A 136 -31.76 -17.53 11.74
CA PRO A 136 -31.02 -16.63 12.62
C PRO A 136 -30.53 -17.33 13.89
N VAL A 137 -29.31 -17.02 14.28
CA VAL A 137 -28.67 -17.63 15.46
C VAL A 137 -28.86 -16.71 16.66
N ARG A 138 -29.28 -17.27 17.77
CA ARG A 138 -29.19 -16.56 19.04
C ARG A 138 -27.74 -16.54 19.49
N THR A 139 -27.15 -15.38 19.59
CA THR A 139 -25.81 -15.21 20.17
C THR A 139 -25.82 -15.68 21.61
N LEU A 140 -24.94 -16.60 21.94
CA LEU A 140 -24.80 -17.12 23.29
C LEU A 140 -23.65 -16.35 23.97
N THR A 141 -23.93 -15.79 25.15
CA THR A 141 -22.93 -15.07 25.97
C THR A 141 -22.02 -16.00 26.78
N LYS A 142 -22.03 -17.31 26.45
CA LYS A 142 -21.17 -18.31 27.10
C LYS A 142 -19.85 -18.51 26.37
N GLN A 143 -18.88 -19.07 27.06
CA GLN A 143 -17.61 -19.48 26.46
C GLN A 143 -17.84 -20.50 25.33
N PHE A 144 -17.01 -20.44 24.31
CA PHE A 144 -17.06 -21.40 23.19
C PHE A 144 -16.67 -22.80 23.67
N THR A 145 -17.40 -23.79 23.21
CA THR A 145 -17.10 -25.20 23.40
C THR A 145 -15.95 -25.64 22.49
N GLU A 146 -15.32 -26.79 22.78
CA GLU A 146 -14.24 -27.35 21.95
C GLU A 146 -14.66 -27.61 20.51
N ILE A 147 -15.93 -28.01 20.28
CA ILE A 147 -16.48 -28.22 18.95
C ILE A 147 -16.62 -26.88 18.20
N GLU A 148 -17.14 -25.86 18.86
CA GLU A 148 -17.25 -24.51 18.31
C GLU A 148 -15.87 -23.94 17.97
N LEU A 149 -14.89 -24.12 18.86
CA LEU A 149 -13.50 -23.72 18.61
C LEU A 149 -12.88 -24.45 17.42
N ALA A 150 -13.18 -25.73 17.21
CA ALA A 150 -12.71 -26.47 16.04
C ALA A 150 -13.29 -25.90 14.73
N LEU A 151 -14.56 -25.51 14.73
CA LEU A 151 -15.21 -24.86 13.59
C LEU A 151 -14.64 -23.44 13.36
N ILE A 152 -14.41 -22.68 14.42
CA ILE A 152 -13.77 -21.35 14.34
C ILE A 152 -12.35 -21.46 13.74
N ARG A 153 -11.56 -22.46 14.12
CA ARG A 153 -10.24 -22.71 13.50
C ARG A 153 -10.33 -22.90 11.99
N ARG A 154 -11.39 -23.52 11.50
CA ARG A 154 -11.65 -23.67 10.06
C ARG A 154 -11.87 -22.31 9.40
N ILE A 155 -12.68 -21.44 10.02
CA ILE A 155 -12.94 -20.09 9.52
C ILE A 155 -11.64 -19.27 9.53
N LEU A 156 -10.83 -19.40 10.58
CA LEU A 156 -9.53 -18.74 10.67
C LEU A 156 -8.55 -19.14 9.57
N GLN A 157 -8.62 -20.38 9.07
CA GLN A 157 -7.85 -20.79 7.89
C GLN A 157 -8.28 -20.05 6.63
N ASP A 158 -9.58 -19.83 6.43
CA ASP A 158 -10.07 -19.06 5.30
C ASP A 158 -9.72 -17.58 5.43
N ILE A 159 -9.72 -17.02 6.65
CA ILE A 159 -9.22 -15.67 6.95
C ILE A 159 -7.73 -15.58 6.62
N ALA A 160 -6.92 -16.57 7.05
CA ALA A 160 -5.48 -16.62 6.79
C ALA A 160 -5.17 -16.57 5.29
N HIS A 161 -5.78 -17.46 4.50
CA HIS A 161 -5.58 -17.47 3.05
C HIS A 161 -6.03 -16.18 2.37
N THR A 162 -7.13 -15.59 2.86
CA THR A 162 -7.62 -14.33 2.31
C THR A 162 -6.68 -13.18 2.68
N TYR A 163 -6.14 -13.21 3.90
CA TYR A 163 -5.16 -12.22 4.37
C TYR A 163 -3.91 -12.25 3.49
N GLU A 164 -3.32 -13.41 3.24
CA GLU A 164 -2.18 -13.56 2.34
C GLU A 164 -2.48 -13.03 0.93
N ALA A 165 -3.63 -13.40 0.38
CA ALA A 165 -4.05 -12.98 -0.95
C ALA A 165 -4.28 -11.46 -1.05
N ALA A 166 -4.81 -10.82 -0.02
CA ALA A 166 -5.01 -9.38 0.01
C ALA A 166 -3.69 -8.59 0.02
N TRP A 167 -2.67 -9.13 0.67
CA TRP A 167 -1.35 -8.52 0.76
C TRP A 167 -0.45 -8.84 -0.44
N GLU A 168 -0.78 -9.83 -1.27
CA GLU A 168 0.10 -10.32 -2.35
C GLU A 168 0.54 -9.22 -3.33
N LYS A 169 -0.32 -8.23 -3.57
CA LYS A 169 -0.01 -7.09 -4.45
C LYS A 169 1.02 -6.12 -3.86
N VAL A 170 1.18 -6.11 -2.54
CA VAL A 170 2.10 -5.22 -1.82
C VAL A 170 3.36 -5.98 -1.43
N ILE A 171 3.19 -7.10 -0.75
CA ILE A 171 4.25 -7.98 -0.30
C ILE A 171 3.69 -9.38 -0.05
N ARG A 172 4.44 -10.41 -0.37
CA ARG A 172 4.07 -11.79 -0.03
C ARG A 172 4.27 -12.02 1.44
N LEU A 173 3.22 -12.40 2.13
CA LEU A 173 3.23 -12.78 3.53
C LEU A 173 3.11 -14.29 3.66
N ALA A 174 3.64 -14.84 4.76
CA ALA A 174 3.46 -16.23 5.16
C ALA A 174 2.71 -16.26 6.50
N TYR A 175 1.42 -16.54 6.47
CA TYR A 175 0.60 -16.61 7.67
C TYR A 175 1.00 -17.80 8.54
N GLN A 176 1.25 -17.56 9.81
CA GLN A 176 1.61 -18.58 10.80
C GLN A 176 0.73 -18.41 12.03
N HIS A 177 -0.22 -19.33 12.19
CA HIS A 177 -1.08 -19.34 13.37
C HIS A 177 -0.25 -19.68 14.62
N GLU A 178 -0.37 -18.89 15.67
CA GLU A 178 0.29 -19.16 16.96
C GLU A 178 -0.67 -19.78 17.96
N ARG A 179 -1.77 -19.09 18.24
CA ARG A 179 -2.78 -19.55 19.21
C ARG A 179 -4.14 -18.89 18.97
N LEU A 180 -5.17 -19.53 19.52
CA LEU A 180 -6.54 -19.03 19.56
C LEU A 180 -6.93 -18.80 21.01
N GLU A 181 -7.31 -17.57 21.32
CA GLU A 181 -7.76 -17.14 22.66
C GLU A 181 -9.24 -16.78 22.62
N THR A 182 -9.93 -16.99 23.73
CA THR A 182 -11.35 -16.64 23.85
C THR A 182 -11.57 -15.41 24.71
N SER A 183 -10.52 -14.96 25.39
CA SER A 183 -10.53 -13.79 26.26
C SER A 183 -9.48 -12.78 25.77
N PRO A 184 -9.92 -11.63 25.23
CA PRO A 184 -9.01 -10.61 24.72
C PRO A 184 -7.99 -10.11 25.74
N GLN A 185 -8.33 -10.13 27.03
CA GLN A 185 -7.49 -9.66 28.13
C GLN A 185 -6.19 -10.46 28.29
N PHE A 186 -6.16 -11.72 27.85
CA PHE A 186 -4.95 -12.57 27.91
C PHE A 186 -4.04 -12.41 26.69
N VAL A 187 -4.45 -11.60 25.71
CA VAL A 187 -3.67 -11.39 24.51
C VAL A 187 -2.65 -10.27 24.73
N GLN A 188 -1.38 -10.64 24.69
CA GLN A 188 -0.26 -9.71 24.85
C GLN A 188 0.65 -9.82 23.60
N ILE A 189 0.43 -8.94 22.62
CA ILE A 189 1.27 -8.82 21.41
C ILE A 189 2.04 -7.50 21.38
N ALA A 190 1.65 -6.54 22.20
CA ALA A 190 2.24 -5.22 22.31
C ALA A 190 2.06 -4.69 23.74
N GLN A 191 2.75 -3.62 24.10
CA GLN A 191 2.51 -2.92 25.38
C GLN A 191 1.20 -2.11 25.30
N THR A 192 0.56 -1.87 26.44
CA THR A 192 -0.73 -1.15 26.50
C THR A 192 -0.71 0.22 25.83
N GLY A 193 0.44 0.91 25.87
CA GLY A 193 0.63 2.23 25.24
C GLY A 193 1.14 2.20 23.80
N ASP A 194 1.43 1.02 23.26
CA ASP A 194 1.94 0.93 21.88
C ASP A 194 0.85 1.26 20.88
N SER A 195 1.23 2.00 19.83
CA SER A 195 0.34 2.36 18.73
C SER A 195 0.09 1.15 17.82
N VAL A 196 -1.18 0.89 17.56
CA VAL A 196 -1.64 -0.19 16.67
C VAL A 196 -2.60 0.35 15.62
N ALA A 197 -2.54 -0.21 14.43
CA ALA A 197 -3.58 -0.04 13.43
C ALA A 197 -4.71 -1.03 13.71
N ALA A 198 -5.83 -0.50 14.16
CA ALA A 198 -7.08 -1.24 14.41
C ALA A 198 -7.93 -1.18 13.13
N VAL A 199 -8.21 -2.34 12.55
CA VAL A 199 -9.05 -2.50 11.36
C VAL A 199 -10.40 -3.04 11.79
N GLY A 200 -11.46 -2.36 11.44
CA GLY A 200 -12.83 -2.81 11.67
C GLY A 200 -13.49 -3.26 10.38
N LEU A 201 -14.13 -4.43 10.41
CA LEU A 201 -14.93 -4.97 9.32
C LEU A 201 -16.31 -5.39 9.83
N ASP A 202 -17.34 -5.13 9.03
CA ASP A 202 -18.70 -5.61 9.24
C ASP A 202 -18.95 -6.81 8.34
N VAL A 203 -19.47 -7.88 8.89
CA VAL A 203 -19.75 -9.12 8.15
C VAL A 203 -21.24 -9.42 8.27
N ARG A 204 -21.90 -9.59 7.12
CA ARG A 204 -23.34 -9.88 7.03
C ARG A 204 -23.59 -11.18 6.32
N ILE A 205 -24.49 -11.99 6.90
CA ILE A 205 -24.91 -13.25 6.31
C ILE A 205 -26.42 -13.42 6.55
N GLY A 206 -27.22 -13.43 5.47
CA GLY A 206 -28.66 -13.71 5.58
C GLY A 206 -29.44 -12.73 6.46
N GLY A 207 -29.02 -11.46 6.53
CA GLY A 207 -29.67 -10.43 7.33
C GLY A 207 -29.14 -10.30 8.76
N GLU A 208 -28.25 -11.17 9.20
CA GLU A 208 -27.52 -11.05 10.46
C GLU A 208 -26.19 -10.32 10.22
N SER A 209 -25.73 -9.57 11.22
CA SER A 209 -24.44 -8.87 11.18
C SER A 209 -23.57 -9.25 12.37
N GLY A 210 -22.26 -9.25 12.12
CA GLY A 210 -21.25 -9.47 13.14
C GLY A 210 -19.97 -8.72 12.77
N LYS A 211 -19.07 -8.53 13.72
CA LYS A 211 -17.85 -7.77 13.54
C LYS A 211 -16.64 -8.68 13.44
N MET A 212 -15.73 -8.28 12.57
CA MET A 212 -14.37 -8.83 12.50
C MET A 212 -13.39 -7.66 12.64
N SER A 213 -12.29 -7.87 13.33
CA SER A 213 -11.26 -6.84 13.46
C SER A 213 -9.86 -7.43 13.36
N PHE A 214 -8.91 -6.61 12.88
CA PHE A 214 -7.49 -6.92 12.92
C PHE A 214 -6.76 -5.87 13.75
N CYS A 215 -5.69 -6.30 14.40
CA CYS A 215 -4.80 -5.42 15.13
C CYS A 215 -3.36 -5.65 14.65
N LEU A 216 -2.78 -4.61 14.08
CA LEU A 216 -1.40 -4.61 13.57
C LEU A 216 -0.57 -3.62 14.41
N PRO A 217 0.31 -4.10 15.29
CA PRO A 217 1.25 -3.21 15.99
C PRO A 217 2.14 -2.46 15.01
N HIS A 218 2.46 -1.20 15.33
CA HIS A 218 3.38 -0.41 14.50
C HIS A 218 4.71 -1.13 14.29
N SER A 219 5.27 -1.72 15.33
CA SER A 219 6.50 -2.52 15.27
C SER A 219 6.43 -3.69 14.29
N SER A 220 5.24 -4.26 14.07
CA SER A 220 5.03 -5.34 13.10
C SER A 220 5.09 -4.84 11.67
N VAL A 221 4.60 -3.63 11.42
CA VAL A 221 4.48 -3.01 10.10
C VAL A 221 5.77 -2.28 9.68
N GLU A 222 6.57 -1.85 10.64
CA GLU A 222 7.80 -1.08 10.42
C GLU A 222 8.77 -1.72 9.40
N PRO A 223 9.08 -3.03 9.44
CA PRO A 223 10.00 -3.65 8.47
C PRO A 223 9.51 -3.55 7.02
N ILE A 224 8.20 -3.48 6.81
CA ILE A 224 7.57 -3.41 5.49
C ILE A 224 7.08 -2.01 5.14
N ALA A 225 7.34 -1.00 5.98
CA ALA A 225 6.85 0.38 5.83
C ALA A 225 7.15 1.00 4.45
N LYS A 226 8.29 0.62 3.85
CA LYS A 226 8.68 1.07 2.49
C LYS A 226 7.70 0.59 1.40
N HIS A 227 7.07 -0.55 1.58
CA HIS A 227 6.11 -1.14 0.64
C HIS A 227 4.70 -0.54 0.80
N LEU A 228 4.42 0.12 1.93
CA LEU A 228 3.14 0.78 2.22
C LEU A 228 3.05 2.21 1.66
N ASN A 229 3.97 2.60 0.77
CA ASN A 229 3.89 3.89 0.11
C ASN A 229 3.00 3.79 -1.13
N THR A 230 1.91 4.55 -1.15
CA THR A 230 0.91 4.58 -2.23
C THR A 230 1.50 4.82 -3.62
N ARG A 231 2.59 5.59 -3.73
CA ARG A 231 3.27 5.83 -5.02
C ARG A 231 3.87 4.56 -5.61
N MET A 232 4.42 3.68 -4.77
CA MET A 232 4.96 2.38 -5.21
C MET A 232 3.84 1.44 -5.64
N TRP A 233 2.67 1.51 -5.00
CA TRP A 233 1.54 0.63 -5.29
C TRP A 233 0.87 0.96 -6.63
N TYR A 234 0.68 2.23 -6.95
CA TYR A 234 0.20 2.64 -8.28
C TYR A 234 1.22 2.29 -9.38
N ALA A 235 2.52 2.39 -9.10
CA ALA A 235 3.57 1.95 -10.01
C ALA A 235 3.56 0.42 -10.18
N ALA A 236 3.35 -0.35 -9.12
CA ALA A 236 3.27 -1.81 -9.16
C ALA A 236 1.98 -2.30 -9.85
N ALA A 237 0.83 -1.65 -9.63
CA ALA A 237 -0.42 -1.98 -10.30
C ALA A 237 -0.33 -1.75 -11.82
N THR A 238 0.35 -0.68 -12.26
CA THR A 238 0.64 -0.47 -13.69
C THR A 238 1.67 -1.45 -14.24
N VAL A 239 2.54 -2.05 -13.40
CA VAL A 239 3.50 -3.08 -13.81
C VAL A 239 2.86 -4.47 -13.83
N ALA A 240 1.91 -4.78 -12.95
CA ALA A 240 1.21 -6.08 -12.93
C ALA A 240 0.30 -6.30 -14.15
N GLU A 241 -0.15 -5.24 -14.83
CA GLU A 241 -0.82 -5.32 -16.14
C GLU A 241 0.16 -5.43 -17.33
N SER A 242 1.47 -5.49 -17.09
CA SER A 242 2.42 -5.72 -18.15
C SER A 242 2.37 -7.18 -18.59
N SER A 243 1.58 -7.46 -19.63
CA SER A 243 1.66 -8.72 -20.37
C SER A 243 3.12 -8.95 -20.81
N PRO A 244 3.60 -10.21 -20.87
CA PRO A 244 4.95 -10.51 -21.36
C PRO A 244 5.24 -9.85 -22.71
N GLU A 245 4.25 -9.71 -23.57
CA GLU A 245 4.33 -8.98 -24.86
C GLU A 245 4.64 -7.49 -24.70
N ARG A 246 4.09 -6.83 -23.66
CA ARG A 246 4.37 -5.40 -23.38
C ARG A 246 5.79 -5.22 -22.87
N SER A 247 6.26 -6.15 -22.05
CA SER A 247 7.65 -6.16 -21.56
C SER A 247 8.64 -6.35 -22.72
N GLU A 248 8.35 -7.24 -23.66
CA GLU A 248 9.17 -7.42 -24.86
C GLU A 248 9.15 -6.19 -25.79
N ARG A 249 8.00 -5.55 -25.98
CA ARG A 249 7.90 -4.29 -26.76
C ARG A 249 8.70 -3.15 -26.13
N ILE A 250 8.66 -3.02 -24.80
CA ILE A 250 9.46 -2.02 -24.08
C ILE A 250 10.95 -2.35 -24.23
N ARG A 251 11.33 -3.61 -24.07
CA ARG A 251 12.69 -4.08 -24.23
C ARG A 251 13.22 -3.82 -25.66
N ALA A 252 12.42 -4.15 -26.68
CA ALA A 252 12.75 -3.88 -28.08
C ALA A 252 12.91 -2.38 -28.38
N ARG A 253 12.11 -1.51 -27.75
CA ARG A 253 12.27 -0.05 -27.85
C ARG A 253 13.53 0.44 -27.15
N LEU A 254 13.85 -0.05 -25.95
CA LEU A 254 15.07 0.30 -25.22
C LEU A 254 16.32 -0.09 -26.02
N TYR A 255 16.35 -1.26 -26.65
CA TYR A 255 17.46 -1.67 -27.50
C TYR A 255 17.69 -0.75 -28.71
N ARG A 256 16.68 -0.04 -29.19
CA ARG A 256 16.75 0.88 -30.31
C ARG A 256 16.95 2.34 -29.90
N THR A 257 16.93 2.64 -28.61
CA THR A 257 17.07 4.01 -28.13
C THR A 257 18.52 4.47 -28.30
N PRO A 258 18.78 5.53 -29.05
CA PRO A 258 20.13 6.06 -29.19
C PRO A 258 20.61 6.68 -27.90
N ILE A 259 21.78 6.26 -27.44
CA ILE A 259 22.42 6.79 -26.23
C ILE A 259 23.73 7.43 -26.65
N PRO A 260 24.04 8.68 -26.24
CA PRO A 260 25.29 9.34 -26.59
C PRO A 260 26.49 8.63 -25.95
N LEU A 261 27.48 8.34 -26.77
CA LEU A 261 28.78 7.85 -26.31
C LEU A 261 29.79 9.00 -26.47
N SER A 262 30.50 9.30 -25.38
CA SER A 262 31.60 10.28 -25.40
C SER A 262 32.93 9.62 -25.04
N ALA A 263 33.98 9.96 -25.77
CA ALA A 263 35.34 9.56 -25.43
C ALA A 263 36.12 10.80 -24.97
N SER A 264 36.68 10.74 -23.77
CA SER A 264 37.46 11.84 -23.21
C SER A 264 38.88 11.41 -22.88
N PHE A 265 39.81 12.32 -23.06
CA PHE A 265 41.17 12.20 -22.53
C PHE A 265 41.16 12.34 -21.01
N ASN A 266 42.30 12.04 -20.40
CA ASN A 266 42.47 12.30 -18.97
C ASN A 266 42.34 13.79 -18.69
N GLU A 267 41.87 14.14 -17.50
CA GLU A 267 41.74 15.50 -17.05
C GLU A 267 43.11 16.17 -17.03
N THR A 268 43.16 17.44 -17.41
CA THR A 268 44.35 18.26 -17.42
C THR A 268 44.08 19.51 -16.60
N GLU A 269 44.93 19.76 -15.65
CA GLU A 269 44.85 20.97 -14.80
C GLU A 269 45.45 22.15 -15.51
N ALA A 270 44.77 23.29 -15.45
CA ALA A 270 45.28 24.60 -15.92
C ALA A 270 44.95 25.66 -14.91
N SER A 271 45.79 26.68 -14.78
CA SER A 271 45.48 27.81 -13.90
C SER A 271 44.41 28.73 -14.52
N VAL A 272 43.68 29.45 -13.70
CA VAL A 272 42.70 30.42 -14.19
C VAL A 272 43.37 31.50 -15.04
N GLY A 273 44.61 31.88 -14.71
CA GLY A 273 45.40 32.81 -15.48
C GLY A 273 45.74 32.30 -16.89
N ASP A 274 46.11 31.02 -17.02
CA ASP A 274 46.36 30.39 -18.31
C ASP A 274 45.10 30.40 -19.21
N ILE A 275 43.95 30.07 -18.58
CA ILE A 275 42.68 30.03 -19.32
C ILE A 275 42.24 31.39 -19.84
N LEU A 276 42.43 32.44 -19.00
CA LEU A 276 42.06 33.83 -19.36
C LEU A 276 42.96 34.44 -20.46
N THR A 277 44.16 33.91 -20.66
CA THR A 277 45.12 34.39 -21.66
C THR A 277 45.05 33.61 -22.99
N LEU A 278 44.29 32.52 -23.07
CA LEU A 278 44.18 31.70 -24.28
C LEU A 278 43.63 32.47 -25.48
N ARG A 279 44.28 32.26 -26.63
CA ARG A 279 43.90 32.83 -27.93
C ARG A 279 43.80 31.75 -28.96
N ALA A 280 43.08 32.03 -30.02
CA ALA A 280 43.00 31.13 -31.19
C ALA A 280 44.40 30.91 -31.82
N GLY A 281 44.86 29.68 -31.86
CA GLY A 281 46.21 29.30 -32.29
C GLY A 281 47.11 28.78 -31.16
N ASP A 282 46.74 28.97 -29.90
CA ASP A 282 47.52 28.46 -28.78
C ASP A 282 47.43 26.94 -28.67
N VAL A 283 48.49 26.30 -28.18
CA VAL A 283 48.59 24.85 -28.02
C VAL A 283 48.49 24.48 -26.55
N ILE A 284 47.45 23.73 -26.18
CA ILE A 284 47.31 23.22 -24.85
C ILE A 284 47.89 21.82 -24.75
N ARG A 285 48.84 21.60 -23.83
CA ARG A 285 49.40 20.28 -23.57
C ARG A 285 48.44 19.47 -22.69
N LEU A 286 47.96 18.38 -23.23
CA LEU A 286 47.11 17.47 -22.49
C LEU A 286 47.96 16.52 -21.61
N GLY A 287 47.48 16.20 -20.38
CA GLY A 287 48.09 15.23 -19.47
C GLY A 287 47.99 13.77 -19.92
N HIS A 288 47.52 13.53 -21.15
CA HIS A 288 47.29 12.19 -21.73
C HIS A 288 48.46 11.78 -22.64
N LYS A 289 49.05 10.60 -22.37
CA LYS A 289 50.21 10.10 -23.19
C LYS A 289 49.74 9.47 -24.47
N LEU A 290 50.58 9.56 -25.52
CA LEU A 290 50.31 8.96 -26.80
C LEU A 290 50.20 7.43 -26.62
N GLY A 291 49.09 6.82 -27.05
CA GLY A 291 48.82 5.39 -26.91
C GLY A 291 48.11 4.97 -25.60
N GLU A 292 47.94 5.88 -24.67
CA GLU A 292 47.14 5.63 -23.44
C GLU A 292 45.66 5.43 -23.79
N PRO A 293 44.95 4.49 -23.12
CA PRO A 293 43.52 4.28 -23.37
C PRO A 293 42.68 5.47 -22.91
N VAL A 294 41.77 5.95 -23.74
CA VAL A 294 40.79 6.99 -23.40
C VAL A 294 39.62 6.44 -22.64
N ARG A 295 38.99 7.26 -21.82
CA ARG A 295 37.79 6.91 -21.09
C ARG A 295 36.56 7.08 -21.98
N VAL A 296 35.70 6.04 -22.03
CA VAL A 296 34.45 6.07 -22.80
C VAL A 296 33.27 6.06 -21.81
N SER A 297 32.47 7.10 -21.89
CA SER A 297 31.27 7.28 -21.08
C SER A 297 30.01 7.08 -21.91
N VAL A 298 29.03 6.41 -21.32
CA VAL A 298 27.68 6.21 -21.85
C VAL A 298 26.76 7.14 -21.06
N ALA A 299 26.18 8.15 -21.68
CA ALA A 299 25.36 9.17 -21.03
C ALA A 299 25.98 9.71 -19.73
N HIS A 300 27.21 10.15 -19.75
CA HIS A 300 28.01 10.69 -18.62
C HIS A 300 28.57 9.67 -17.60
N ILE A 301 28.20 8.39 -17.70
CA ILE A 301 28.72 7.34 -16.81
C ILE A 301 29.91 6.65 -17.49
N PRO A 302 31.11 6.65 -16.90
CA PRO A 302 32.26 5.93 -17.44
C PRO A 302 32.02 4.42 -17.39
N LYS A 303 32.07 3.76 -18.56
CA LYS A 303 31.80 2.34 -18.71
C LYS A 303 32.94 1.56 -19.33
N PHE A 304 33.77 2.19 -20.17
CA PHE A 304 34.79 1.49 -20.90
C PHE A 304 36.10 2.32 -20.97
N ARG A 305 37.21 1.60 -21.20
CA ARG A 305 38.46 2.16 -21.72
C ARG A 305 38.61 1.74 -23.16
N ALA A 306 39.17 2.60 -23.99
CA ALA A 306 39.34 2.32 -25.40
C ALA A 306 40.65 2.91 -25.96
N SER A 307 41.27 2.27 -26.93
CA SER A 307 42.35 2.86 -27.72
C SER A 307 41.77 3.60 -28.92
N LEU A 308 42.39 4.78 -29.23
CA LEU A 308 42.04 5.56 -30.38
C LEU A 308 42.62 4.89 -31.65
N GLY A 309 41.89 4.97 -32.76
CA GLY A 309 42.29 4.44 -34.04
C GLY A 309 41.47 5.02 -35.17
N GLU A 310 41.70 4.52 -36.38
CA GLU A 310 40.97 4.90 -37.58
C GLU A 310 40.39 3.65 -38.27
N ARG A 311 39.24 3.80 -38.85
CA ARG A 311 38.60 2.79 -39.70
C ARG A 311 38.14 3.45 -41.00
N GLY A 312 38.93 3.25 -42.06
CA GLY A 312 38.78 4.00 -43.27
C GLY A 312 39.12 5.48 -43.05
N SER A 313 38.24 6.39 -43.44
CA SER A 313 38.36 7.83 -43.23
C SER A 313 37.75 8.36 -41.94
N ARG A 314 37.30 7.47 -41.03
CA ARG A 314 36.63 7.83 -39.78
C ARG A 314 37.44 7.47 -38.55
N ARG A 315 37.46 8.35 -37.58
CA ARG A 315 38.02 8.06 -36.25
C ARG A 315 37.22 6.95 -35.58
N ALA A 316 37.89 5.99 -34.97
CA ALA A 316 37.29 4.83 -34.36
C ALA A 316 37.88 4.58 -32.94
N LEU A 317 37.13 3.88 -32.13
CA LEU A 317 37.52 3.45 -30.80
C LEU A 317 37.54 1.93 -30.74
N ARG A 318 38.63 1.34 -30.24
CA ARG A 318 38.74 -0.08 -29.95
C ARG A 318 38.61 -0.23 -28.42
N LEU A 319 37.52 -0.83 -27.93
CA LEU A 319 37.33 -1.10 -26.53
C LEU A 319 38.41 -2.06 -26.03
N THR A 320 39.09 -1.68 -24.96
CA THR A 320 40.17 -2.45 -24.32
C THR A 320 39.76 -3.04 -23.00
N GLU A 321 38.90 -2.36 -22.24
CA GLU A 321 38.48 -2.78 -20.89
C GLU A 321 37.07 -2.31 -20.61
N ILE A 322 36.32 -3.13 -19.83
CA ILE A 322 35.00 -2.79 -19.29
C ILE A 322 35.21 -2.38 -17.83
N LEU A 323 34.92 -1.12 -17.51
CA LEU A 323 34.97 -0.64 -16.13
C LEU A 323 33.77 -1.21 -15.36
N LYS A 324 34.03 -1.95 -14.27
CA LYS A 324 32.96 -2.40 -13.37
C LYS A 324 32.34 -1.17 -12.71
N SER A 325 31.04 -0.99 -12.86
CA SER A 325 30.29 0.04 -12.17
C SER A 325 30.34 -0.27 -10.66
N GLU A 326 30.71 0.71 -9.84
CA GLU A 326 30.57 0.64 -8.37
C GLU A 326 29.10 0.66 -7.88
N ASN A 327 28.15 0.70 -8.83
CA ASN A 327 26.74 0.60 -8.47
C ASN A 327 26.41 -0.88 -8.20
N PRO A 328 25.99 -1.27 -7.01
CA PRO A 328 25.60 -2.66 -6.74
C PRO A 328 24.43 -3.01 -7.65
N ASP A 329 24.60 -4.06 -8.44
CA ASP A 329 23.59 -4.65 -9.30
C ASP A 329 22.49 -5.24 -8.41
N PRO A 330 21.26 -4.71 -8.39
CA PRO A 330 20.19 -5.17 -7.49
C PRO A 330 19.77 -6.62 -7.79
N ASP A 331 20.17 -7.20 -8.91
CA ASP A 331 19.78 -8.56 -9.31
C ASP A 331 20.73 -9.66 -8.84
N LYS A 332 21.85 -9.34 -8.16
CA LYS A 332 22.80 -10.36 -7.68
C LYS A 332 22.52 -10.89 -6.27
N GLU A 333 21.68 -10.24 -5.47
CA GLU A 333 21.32 -10.76 -4.14
C GLU A 333 20.24 -11.86 -4.16
N ASN A 334 19.57 -12.07 -5.29
CA ASN A 334 18.48 -13.06 -5.40
C ASN A 334 18.90 -14.41 -6.03
N ARG A 335 20.21 -14.68 -6.17
CA ARG A 335 20.71 -15.96 -6.71
C ARG A 335 21.68 -16.67 -5.76
N LYS A 336 21.42 -16.63 -4.47
CA LYS A 336 22.03 -17.56 -3.50
C LYS A 336 20.97 -18.15 -2.60
#